data_fff48d4fe2e591b836f32aa633c62c8f
#
_entry.id   fff48d4fe2e591b836f32aa633c62c8f
#
_cell.length_a   1.000
_cell.length_b   1.000
_cell.length_c   1.000
_cell.angle_alpha   90.00
_cell.angle_beta   90.00
_cell.angle_gamma   90.00
#
_symmetry.space_group_name_H-M   'P 1'
#
loop_
_entity.id
_entity.type
_entity.pdbx_description
1 polymer ?
#
loop_
_entity_poly.entity_id
_entity_poly.type
_entity_poly.pdbx_seq_one_letter_code
_entity_poly.pdbx_strand_id
1 'polypeptide(L)'
;MITLDQLKDIKERTEALNRYLAIEDKLIQVEEEQLRTQVPGFWDDAKKAEAQMKKVKDLQSWIDGYKQVKSLADEVEVAFEFCKDELISEEELDTAYATALEAIEEKKKKNM
;
A
#
# COMPACT_ATOMS: atom_id res chain seq x y z
N MET A 1 -23.19 -10.14 -5.52
CA MET A 1 -22.30 -10.33 -4.33
C MET A 1 -21.08 -11.14 -4.71
N ILE A 2 -19.89 -10.69 -4.32
CA ILE A 2 -18.66 -11.45 -4.58
C ILE A 2 -18.67 -12.76 -3.80
N THR A 3 -17.87 -13.73 -4.25
CA THR A 3 -17.75 -15.03 -3.60
C THR A 3 -16.62 -15.04 -2.59
N LEU A 4 -16.58 -16.06 -1.73
CA LEU A 4 -15.46 -16.29 -0.82
C LEU A 4 -14.14 -16.44 -1.58
N ASP A 5 -14.19 -17.08 -2.75
CA ASP A 5 -12.99 -17.26 -3.58
C ASP A 5 -12.47 -15.91 -4.09
N GLN A 6 -13.36 -15.01 -4.45
CA GLN A 6 -12.99 -13.65 -4.87
C GLN A 6 -12.39 -12.86 -3.70
N LEU A 7 -12.95 -13.02 -2.50
CA LEU A 7 -12.39 -12.39 -1.30
C LEU A 7 -10.99 -12.90 -1.00
N LYS A 8 -10.77 -14.21 -1.08
CA LYS A 8 -9.45 -14.82 -0.92
C LYS A 8 -8.48 -14.31 -1.96
N ASP A 9 -8.94 -14.23 -3.22
CA ASP A 9 -8.12 -13.78 -4.34
C ASP A 9 -7.60 -12.36 -4.13
N ILE A 10 -8.46 -11.46 -3.64
CA ILE A 10 -8.03 -10.07 -3.43
C ILE A 10 -7.00 -9.97 -2.31
N LYS A 11 -7.12 -10.80 -1.28
CA LYS A 11 -6.12 -10.88 -0.21
C LYS A 11 -4.79 -11.39 -0.74
N GLU A 12 -4.82 -12.41 -1.56
CA GLU A 12 -3.61 -12.99 -2.17
C GLU A 12 -2.93 -12.01 -3.10
N ARG A 13 -3.71 -11.27 -3.90
CA ARG A 13 -3.18 -10.24 -4.79
C ARG A 13 -2.52 -9.10 -4.03
N THR A 14 -3.10 -8.72 -2.89
CA THR A 14 -2.54 -7.69 -2.03
C THR A 14 -1.21 -8.14 -1.43
N GLU A 15 -1.13 -9.39 -0.97
CA GLU A 15 0.12 -9.97 -0.48
C GLU A 15 1.18 -10.07 -1.59
N ALA A 16 0.76 -10.47 -2.78
CA ALA A 16 1.66 -10.55 -3.94
C ALA A 16 2.20 -9.16 -4.30
N LEU A 17 1.37 -8.13 -4.20
CA LEU A 17 1.79 -6.75 -4.45
C LEU A 17 2.84 -6.31 -3.44
N ASN A 18 2.66 -6.66 -2.16
CA ASN A 18 3.64 -6.38 -1.12
C ASN A 18 5.01 -6.93 -1.52
N ARG A 19 5.06 -8.20 -1.93
CA ARG A 19 6.30 -8.84 -2.35
C ARG A 19 6.87 -8.23 -3.63
N TYR A 20 6.01 -7.95 -4.58
CA TYR A 20 6.39 -7.36 -5.86
C TYR A 20 7.05 -5.98 -5.66
N LEU A 21 6.49 -5.16 -4.77
CA LEU A 21 7.02 -3.84 -4.45
C LEU A 21 8.13 -3.88 -3.41
N ALA A 22 8.40 -5.04 -2.82
CA ALA A 22 9.39 -5.23 -1.74
C ALA A 22 9.15 -4.22 -0.61
N ILE A 23 7.91 -4.12 -0.16
CA ILE A 23 7.52 -3.12 0.86
C ILE A 23 8.28 -3.31 2.17
N GLU A 24 8.49 -4.55 2.60
CA GLU A 24 9.20 -4.81 3.85
C GLU A 24 10.65 -4.31 3.77
N ASP A 25 11.31 -4.50 2.63
CA ASP A 25 12.65 -3.98 2.40
C ASP A 25 12.65 -2.45 2.38
N LYS A 26 11.64 -1.84 1.77
CA LYS A 26 11.51 -0.38 1.74
C LYS A 26 11.30 0.21 3.12
N LEU A 27 10.56 -0.47 3.99
CA LEU A 27 10.37 -0.04 5.39
C LEU A 27 11.71 0.00 6.12
N ILE A 28 12.53 -1.02 5.94
CA ILE A 28 13.87 -1.08 6.53
C ILE A 28 14.74 0.04 5.96
N GLN A 29 14.72 0.23 4.64
CA GLN A 29 15.49 1.27 3.97
C GLN A 29 15.11 2.67 4.46
N VAL A 30 13.81 2.95 4.61
CA VAL A 30 13.36 4.25 5.12
C VAL A 30 13.93 4.50 6.51
N GLU A 31 13.86 3.49 7.38
CA GLU A 31 14.38 3.61 8.73
C GLU A 31 15.89 3.91 8.73
N GLU A 32 16.65 3.16 7.94
CA GLU A 32 18.09 3.36 7.81
C GLU A 32 18.43 4.73 7.25
N GLU A 33 17.72 5.16 6.22
CA GLU A 33 17.98 6.44 5.56
C GLU A 33 17.60 7.61 6.47
N GLN A 34 16.55 7.46 7.28
CA GLN A 34 16.16 8.48 8.25
C GLN A 34 17.21 8.63 9.35
N LEU A 35 17.82 7.52 9.78
CA LEU A 35 18.89 7.56 10.79
C LEU A 35 20.10 8.36 10.29
N ARG A 36 20.37 8.35 8.99
CA ARG A 36 21.47 9.13 8.40
C ARG A 36 21.28 10.62 8.57
N THR A 37 20.02 11.08 8.65
CA THR A 37 19.73 12.50 8.84
C THR A 37 20.06 12.98 10.26
N GLN A 38 20.31 12.06 11.19
CA GLN A 38 20.61 12.36 12.58
C GLN A 38 22.11 12.42 12.85
N VAL A 39 22.93 12.13 11.86
CA VAL A 39 24.40 12.20 11.98
C VAL A 39 24.84 13.65 12.11
N PRO A 40 25.74 13.97 13.07
CA PRO A 40 26.26 15.34 13.20
C PRO A 40 26.85 15.83 11.88
N GLY A 41 26.51 17.06 11.52
CA GLY A 41 26.99 17.65 10.27
C GLY A 41 26.20 17.30 9.02
N PHE A 42 25.19 16.45 9.14
CA PHE A 42 24.37 16.06 7.99
C PHE A 42 23.79 17.26 7.26
N TRP A 43 23.26 18.23 8.01
CA TRP A 43 22.58 19.40 7.45
C TRP A 43 23.54 20.49 6.95
N ASP A 44 24.86 20.32 7.16
CA ASP A 44 25.85 21.30 6.73
C ASP A 44 26.02 21.31 5.19
N ASP A 45 25.77 20.18 4.54
CA ASP A 45 25.80 20.10 3.07
C ASP A 45 24.37 20.07 2.55
N ALA A 46 23.88 21.21 2.09
CA ALA A 46 22.51 21.37 1.66
C ALA A 46 22.11 20.44 0.50
N LYS A 47 23.03 20.23 -0.45
CA LYS A 47 22.74 19.38 -1.60
C LYS A 47 22.60 17.91 -1.20
N LYS A 48 23.49 17.43 -0.34
CA LYS A 48 23.43 16.05 0.15
C LYS A 48 22.17 15.83 1.01
N ALA A 49 21.85 16.83 1.83
CA ALA A 49 20.65 16.76 2.68
C ALA A 49 19.38 16.69 1.83
N GLU A 50 19.29 17.51 0.78
CA GLU A 50 18.15 17.52 -0.14
C GLU A 50 18.01 16.19 -0.85
N ALA A 51 19.11 15.64 -1.37
CA ALA A 51 19.11 14.35 -2.07
C ALA A 51 18.65 13.22 -1.14
N GLN A 52 19.10 13.24 0.12
CA GLN A 52 18.73 12.24 1.12
C GLN A 52 17.25 12.32 1.45
N MET A 53 16.73 13.54 1.63
CA MET A 53 15.31 13.75 1.95
C MET A 53 14.44 13.30 0.78
N LYS A 54 14.87 13.55 -0.46
CA LYS A 54 14.15 13.09 -1.64
C LYS A 54 14.10 11.57 -1.70
N LYS A 55 15.20 10.91 -1.40
CA LYS A 55 15.28 9.44 -1.37
C LYS A 55 14.30 8.85 -0.36
N VAL A 56 14.27 9.42 0.84
CA VAL A 56 13.33 9.00 1.89
C VAL A 56 11.89 9.20 1.43
N LYS A 57 11.60 10.36 0.84
CA LYS A 57 10.26 10.69 0.37
C LYS A 57 9.80 9.71 -0.72
N ASP A 58 10.68 9.37 -1.67
CA ASP A 58 10.35 8.43 -2.74
C ASP A 58 10.02 7.04 -2.18
N LEU A 59 10.84 6.55 -1.24
CA LEU A 59 10.58 5.27 -0.58
C LEU A 59 9.25 5.29 0.18
N GLN A 60 9.03 6.37 0.94
CA GLN A 60 7.81 6.53 1.72
C GLN A 60 6.56 6.58 0.84
N SER A 61 6.68 7.17 -0.34
CA SER A 61 5.58 7.25 -1.31
C SER A 61 5.13 5.86 -1.76
N TRP A 62 6.05 4.94 -2.01
CA TRP A 62 5.72 3.57 -2.37
C TRP A 62 5.05 2.84 -1.20
N ILE A 63 5.56 3.04 0.00
CA ILE A 63 5.00 2.43 1.22
C ILE A 63 3.58 2.92 1.44
N ASP A 64 3.37 4.23 1.36
CA ASP A 64 2.05 4.84 1.57
C ASP A 64 1.05 4.38 0.51
N GLY A 65 1.50 4.27 -0.73
CA GLY A 65 0.67 3.77 -1.81
C GLY A 65 0.22 2.34 -1.58
N TYR A 66 1.12 1.48 -1.12
CA TYR A 66 0.77 0.10 -0.77
C TYR A 66 -0.21 0.06 0.41
N LYS A 67 0.02 0.87 1.44
CA LYS A 67 -0.88 0.92 2.61
C LYS A 67 -2.29 1.29 2.21
N GLN A 68 -2.43 2.20 1.25
CA GLN A 68 -3.74 2.58 0.74
C GLN A 68 -4.43 1.41 0.06
N VAL A 69 -3.71 0.66 -0.77
CA VAL A 69 -4.24 -0.53 -1.43
C VAL A 69 -4.66 -1.57 -0.40
N LYS A 70 -3.83 -1.80 0.60
CA LYS A 70 -4.14 -2.77 1.66
C LYS A 70 -5.39 -2.36 2.43
N SER A 71 -5.53 -1.06 2.72
CA SER A 71 -6.72 -0.54 3.39
C SER A 71 -7.98 -0.81 2.58
N LEU A 72 -7.93 -0.60 1.26
CA LEU A 72 -9.06 -0.88 0.38
C LEU A 72 -9.39 -2.38 0.35
N ALA A 73 -8.39 -3.24 0.35
CA ALA A 73 -8.60 -4.68 0.41
C ALA A 73 -9.23 -5.11 1.74
N ASP A 74 -8.77 -4.52 2.85
CA ASP A 74 -9.33 -4.79 4.18
C ASP A 74 -10.79 -4.34 4.24
N GLU A 75 -11.13 -3.22 3.60
CA GLU A 75 -12.51 -2.73 3.52
C GLU A 75 -13.43 -3.72 2.78
N VAL A 76 -12.90 -4.42 1.77
CA VAL A 76 -13.68 -5.45 1.06
C VAL A 76 -14.06 -6.57 2.03
N GLU A 77 -13.14 -6.98 2.88
CA GLU A 77 -13.39 -8.03 3.88
C GLU A 77 -14.47 -7.60 4.87
N VAL A 78 -14.38 -6.38 5.37
CA VAL A 78 -15.37 -5.82 6.30
C VAL A 78 -16.72 -5.69 5.59
N ALA A 79 -16.73 -5.18 4.36
CA ALA A 79 -17.95 -5.04 3.56
C ALA A 79 -18.60 -6.39 3.30
N PHE A 80 -17.80 -7.42 3.06
CA PHE A 80 -18.31 -8.78 2.86
C PHE A 80 -19.08 -9.25 4.09
N GLU A 81 -18.51 -9.08 5.29
CA GLU A 81 -19.17 -9.46 6.54
C GLU A 81 -20.43 -8.64 6.78
N PHE A 82 -20.40 -7.34 6.53
CA PHE A 82 -21.57 -6.48 6.67
C PHE A 82 -22.68 -6.86 5.69
N CYS A 83 -22.31 -7.24 4.46
CA CYS A 83 -23.30 -7.67 3.47
C CYS A 83 -23.97 -8.98 3.88
N LYS A 84 -23.21 -9.91 4.46
CA LYS A 84 -23.76 -11.16 4.99
C LYS A 84 -24.79 -10.89 6.08
N ASP A 85 -24.57 -9.86 6.88
CA ASP A 85 -25.46 -9.45 7.96
C ASP A 85 -26.55 -8.48 7.48
N GLU A 86 -26.64 -8.25 6.18
CA GLU A 86 -27.62 -7.38 5.54
C GLU A 86 -27.52 -5.90 5.98
N LEU A 87 -26.32 -5.49 6.44
CA LEU A 87 -26.09 -4.11 6.86
C LEU A 87 -25.73 -3.18 5.70
N ILE A 88 -25.22 -3.74 4.60
CA ILE A 88 -24.97 -3.00 3.36
C ILE A 88 -25.50 -3.81 2.18
N SER A 89 -25.67 -3.16 1.03
CA SER A 89 -26.16 -3.82 -0.17
C SER A 89 -25.05 -4.62 -0.86
N GLU A 90 -25.43 -5.58 -1.67
CA GLU A 90 -24.50 -6.32 -2.52
C GLU A 90 -23.78 -5.39 -3.49
N GLU A 91 -24.47 -4.35 -3.96
CA GLU A 91 -23.91 -3.35 -4.84
C GLU A 91 -22.76 -2.59 -4.20
N GLU A 92 -22.90 -2.21 -2.93
CA GLU A 92 -21.84 -1.55 -2.18
C GLU A 92 -20.61 -2.45 -2.01
N LEU A 93 -20.84 -3.74 -1.74
CA LEU A 93 -19.77 -4.71 -1.63
C LEU A 93 -19.03 -4.87 -2.98
N ASP A 94 -19.78 -5.01 -4.06
CA ASP A 94 -19.20 -5.18 -5.39
C ASP A 94 -18.40 -3.96 -5.82
N THR A 95 -18.86 -2.76 -5.44
CA THR A 95 -18.13 -1.52 -5.70
C THR A 95 -16.81 -1.48 -4.93
N ALA A 96 -16.83 -1.87 -3.64
CA ALA A 96 -15.63 -1.92 -2.83
C ALA A 96 -14.60 -2.88 -3.42
N TYR A 97 -15.06 -4.04 -3.89
CA TYR A 97 -14.20 -5.03 -4.52
C TYR A 97 -13.58 -4.49 -5.81
N ALA A 98 -14.37 -3.88 -6.68
CA ALA A 98 -13.90 -3.31 -7.94
C ALA A 98 -12.87 -2.20 -7.68
N THR A 99 -13.11 -1.35 -6.70
CA THR A 99 -12.19 -0.26 -6.33
C THR A 99 -10.84 -0.82 -5.86
N ALA A 100 -10.86 -1.85 -5.04
CA ALA A 100 -9.63 -2.48 -4.55
C ALA A 100 -8.84 -3.14 -5.67
N LEU A 101 -9.52 -3.86 -6.58
CA LEU A 101 -8.85 -4.47 -7.74
C LEU A 101 -8.19 -3.43 -8.62
N GLU A 102 -8.89 -2.34 -8.90
CA GLU A 102 -8.36 -1.25 -9.71
C GLU A 102 -7.11 -0.65 -9.08
N ALA A 103 -7.13 -0.43 -7.77
CA ALA A 103 -5.99 0.11 -7.04
C ALA A 103 -4.77 -0.81 -7.13
N ILE A 104 -4.98 -2.12 -7.02
CA ILE A 104 -3.90 -3.11 -7.15
C ILE A 104 -3.28 -3.03 -8.55
N GLU A 105 -4.11 -3.02 -9.59
CA GLU A 105 -3.64 -2.99 -10.98
C GLU A 105 -2.87 -1.70 -11.29
N GLU A 106 -3.31 -0.56 -10.77
CA GLU A 106 -2.62 0.71 -10.96
C GLU A 106 -1.22 0.69 -10.35
N LYS A 107 -1.08 0.11 -9.16
CA LYS A 107 0.23 0.02 -8.50
C LYS A 107 1.19 -0.87 -9.27
N LYS A 108 0.70 -1.94 -9.86
CA LYS A 108 1.52 -2.80 -10.71
C LYS A 108 2.05 -2.05 -11.93
N LYS A 109 1.20 -1.27 -12.59
CA LYS A 109 1.57 -0.49 -13.77
C LYS A 109 2.63 0.55 -13.46
N LYS A 110 2.47 1.26 -12.35
CA LYS A 110 3.42 2.31 -11.96
C LYS A 110 4.80 1.78 -11.64
N ASN A 111 4.90 0.52 -11.24
CA ASN A 111 6.17 -0.08 -10.91
C ASN A 111 6.93 -0.59 -12.13
N MET A 112 6.28 -0.58 -13.27
CA MET A 112 6.92 -0.93 -14.53
C MET A 112 7.40 0.33 -15.25
#